data_1f56ff57ce6fd506bda911deed4e9552
#
_entry.id   1f56ff57ce6fd506bda911deed4e9552
#
_cell.length_a   1.000
_cell.length_b   1.000
_cell.length_c   1.000
_cell.angle_alpha   90.00
_cell.angle_beta   90.00
_cell.angle_gamma   90.00
#
_symmetry.space_group_name_H-M   'P 1'
#
loop_
_entity.id
_entity.type
_entity.pdbx_description
1 polymer ?
#
loop_
_entity_poly.entity_id
_entity_poly.type
_entity_poly.pdbx_seq_one_letter_code
_entity_poly.pdbx_strand_id
1 'polypeptide(L)'
;MGSIAMLIDRMKRNVVNIPGWSTSRKIVVFESDDWGSIRVRSNEDVAAMRRAGFNLDNSSFYQFDALECNDDLTALFEILSKHRDSVGRHPIFTLVSNVANPVFEKI
;
A
#
# COMPACT_ATOMS: atom_id res chain seq x y z
N MET A 1 3.71 -31.90 -18.05
CA MET A 1 5.09 -31.50 -17.68
C MET A 1 5.19 -30.22 -16.79
N GLY A 2 4.17 -29.40 -16.66
CA GLY A 2 4.21 -28.16 -15.87
C GLY A 2 4.22 -28.33 -14.34
N SER A 3 3.64 -29.40 -13.81
CA SER A 3 3.43 -29.56 -12.35
C SER A 3 4.71 -29.82 -11.55
N ILE A 4 5.61 -30.65 -12.06
CA ILE A 4 6.86 -31.02 -11.35
C ILE A 4 7.84 -29.85 -11.36
N ALA A 5 8.00 -29.15 -12.47
CA ALA A 5 8.87 -27.98 -12.54
C ALA A 5 8.42 -26.86 -11.60
N MET A 6 7.11 -26.63 -11.50
CA MET A 6 6.53 -25.66 -10.58
C MET A 6 6.74 -26.06 -9.10
N LEU A 7 6.66 -27.36 -8.78
CA LEU A 7 6.91 -27.87 -7.44
C LEU A 7 8.39 -27.69 -7.05
N ILE A 8 9.31 -28.01 -7.96
CA ILE A 8 10.75 -27.84 -7.74
C ILE A 8 11.11 -26.36 -7.53
N ASP A 9 10.52 -25.46 -8.32
CA ASP A 9 10.76 -24.02 -8.19
C ASP A 9 10.22 -23.48 -6.85
N ARG A 10 9.06 -23.95 -6.43
CA ARG A 10 8.49 -23.63 -5.11
C ARG A 10 9.35 -24.15 -3.96
N MET A 11 9.88 -25.36 -4.09
CA MET A 11 10.80 -25.94 -3.08
C MET A 11 12.10 -25.13 -3.00
N LYS A 12 12.70 -24.76 -4.14
CA LYS A 12 13.91 -23.94 -4.19
C LYS A 12 13.71 -22.60 -3.46
N ARG A 13 12.59 -21.91 -3.72
CA ARG A 13 12.27 -20.63 -3.06
C ARG A 13 12.12 -20.80 -1.54
N ASN A 14 11.56 -21.89 -1.08
CA ASN A 14 11.43 -22.16 0.35
C ASN A 14 12.78 -22.49 1.00
N VAL A 15 13.65 -23.25 0.31
CA VAL A 15 14.99 -23.61 0.82
C VAL A 15 15.89 -22.39 0.99
N VAL A 16 15.80 -21.41 0.10
CA VAL A 16 16.57 -20.14 0.19
C VAL A 16 16.24 -19.37 1.48
N ASN A 17 15.03 -19.55 2.03
CA ASN A 17 14.60 -18.86 3.25
C ASN A 17 14.98 -19.61 4.55
N ILE A 18 15.48 -20.87 4.47
CA ILE A 18 15.87 -21.67 5.64
C ILE A 18 16.98 -21.01 6.49
N PRO A 19 18.06 -20.46 5.91
CA PRO A 19 19.10 -19.76 6.67
C PRO A 19 18.72 -18.35 7.12
N GLY A 20 17.48 -17.91 6.87
CA GLY A 20 16.98 -16.61 7.28
C GLY A 20 16.72 -16.50 8.78
N TRP A 21 16.39 -15.29 9.21
CA TRP A 21 15.93 -15.05 10.57
C TRP A 21 14.66 -15.86 10.86
N SER A 22 14.60 -16.49 12.02
CA SER A 22 13.44 -17.27 12.46
C SER A 22 12.98 -16.83 13.85
N THR A 23 11.68 -16.96 14.12
CA THR A 23 11.09 -16.63 15.42
C THR A 23 9.89 -17.54 15.70
N SER A 24 9.71 -17.90 16.96
CA SER A 24 8.49 -18.56 17.43
C SER A 24 7.34 -17.59 17.67
N ARG A 25 7.60 -16.28 17.60
CA ARG A 25 6.56 -15.26 17.76
C ARG A 25 5.67 -15.20 16.52
N LYS A 26 4.37 -15.05 16.73
CA LYS A 26 3.44 -14.67 15.67
C LYS A 26 3.53 -13.16 15.49
N ILE A 27 3.99 -12.72 14.33
CA ILE A 27 4.19 -11.31 14.01
C ILE A 27 3.28 -10.98 12.82
N VAL A 28 2.51 -9.91 12.96
CA VAL A 28 1.76 -9.27 11.88
C VAL A 28 2.34 -7.88 11.72
N VAL A 29 2.71 -7.52 10.51
CA VAL A 29 3.21 -6.20 10.15
C VAL A 29 2.16 -5.53 9.28
N PHE A 30 1.78 -4.31 9.66
CA PHE A 30 0.94 -3.44 8.83
C PHE A 30 1.85 -2.35 8.28
N GLU A 31 2.00 -2.34 6.98
CA GLU A 31 2.78 -1.35 6.24
C GLU A 31 1.94 -0.86 5.07
N SER A 32 1.94 0.44 4.84
CA SER A 32 1.27 1.07 3.72
C SER A 32 2.17 2.13 3.13
N ASP A 33 2.32 2.09 1.84
CA ASP A 33 3.14 3.00 1.05
C ASP A 33 2.30 4.08 0.36
N ASP A 34 2.99 4.98 -0.32
CA ASP A 34 2.41 6.09 -1.08
C ASP A 34 1.63 7.14 -0.27
N TRP A 35 1.79 7.18 1.05
CA TRP A 35 1.20 8.23 1.87
C TRP A 35 1.76 9.59 1.49
N GLY A 36 0.88 10.60 1.43
CA GLY A 36 1.25 11.95 1.01
C GLY A 36 1.51 12.08 -0.50
N SER A 37 1.15 11.08 -1.30
CA SER A 37 1.31 11.10 -2.76
C SER A 37 -0.01 11.41 -3.44
N ILE A 38 0.04 12.28 -4.45
CA ILE A 38 -1.09 12.54 -5.34
C ILE A 38 -0.61 12.47 -6.79
N ARG A 39 -1.29 11.68 -7.62
CA ARG A 39 -0.91 11.43 -9.01
C ARG A 39 -1.61 12.36 -9.98
N VAL A 40 -2.80 12.80 -9.62
CA VAL A 40 -3.64 13.68 -10.45
C VAL A 40 -4.19 14.79 -9.57
N ARG A 41 -4.07 16.02 -10.03
CA ARG A 41 -4.46 17.22 -9.27
C ARG A 41 -5.96 17.30 -8.97
N SER A 42 -6.81 16.92 -9.96
CA SER A 42 -8.25 17.10 -9.85
C SER A 42 -9.04 16.13 -10.74
N ASN A 43 -10.33 16.02 -10.48
CA ASN A 43 -11.26 15.27 -11.33
C ASN A 43 -11.39 15.90 -12.74
N GLU A 44 -11.19 17.20 -12.86
CA GLU A 44 -11.17 17.90 -14.15
C GLU A 44 -9.98 17.44 -15.00
N ASP A 45 -8.83 17.23 -14.40
CA ASP A 45 -7.64 16.70 -15.06
C ASP A 45 -7.85 15.26 -15.51
N VAL A 46 -8.47 14.41 -14.68
CA VAL A 46 -8.87 13.05 -15.07
C VAL A 46 -9.80 13.09 -16.28
N ALA A 47 -10.78 13.98 -16.30
CA ALA A 47 -11.68 14.15 -17.44
C ALA A 47 -10.95 14.66 -18.68
N ALA A 48 -9.96 15.55 -18.53
CA ALA A 48 -9.13 16.01 -19.64
C ALA A 48 -8.27 14.89 -20.23
N MET A 49 -7.65 14.07 -19.39
CA MET A 49 -6.88 12.91 -19.82
C MET A 49 -7.74 11.91 -20.60
N ARG A 50 -8.98 11.64 -20.12
CA ARG A 50 -9.92 10.78 -20.87
C ARG A 50 -10.27 11.37 -22.23
N ARG A 51 -10.54 12.67 -22.33
CA ARG A 51 -10.77 13.33 -23.62
C ARG A 51 -9.56 13.26 -24.55
N ALA A 52 -8.36 13.25 -24.01
CA ALA A 52 -7.12 13.06 -24.76
C ALA A 52 -6.86 11.60 -25.18
N GLY A 53 -7.75 10.65 -24.84
CA GLY A 53 -7.68 9.26 -25.27
C GLY A 53 -6.95 8.34 -24.30
N PHE A 54 -6.61 8.78 -23.09
CA PHE A 54 -6.03 7.90 -22.08
C PHE A 54 -7.12 7.00 -21.47
N ASN A 55 -6.87 5.70 -21.46
CA ASN A 55 -7.75 4.75 -20.80
C ASN A 55 -7.39 4.68 -19.30
N LEU A 56 -8.20 5.31 -18.48
CA LEU A 56 -8.03 5.38 -17.03
C LEU A 56 -9.00 4.45 -16.27
N ASP A 57 -9.90 3.76 -16.97
CA ASP A 57 -11.00 3.02 -16.35
C ASP A 57 -10.55 1.76 -15.60
N ASN A 58 -9.38 1.23 -15.97
CA ASN A 58 -8.80 0.06 -15.33
C ASN A 58 -7.93 0.39 -14.11
N SER A 59 -7.85 1.65 -13.72
CA SER A 59 -7.02 2.08 -12.59
C SER A 59 -7.85 2.85 -11.57
N SER A 60 -8.10 2.22 -10.43
CA SER A 60 -8.72 2.86 -9.27
C SER A 60 -7.92 4.04 -8.74
N PHE A 61 -6.60 4.05 -8.96
CA PHE A 61 -5.73 5.14 -8.52
C PHE A 61 -6.12 6.50 -9.10
N TYR A 62 -6.51 6.56 -10.38
CA TYR A 62 -6.92 7.83 -11.00
C TYR A 62 -8.33 8.29 -10.63
N GLN A 63 -9.14 7.39 -10.07
CA GLN A 63 -10.52 7.70 -9.71
C GLN A 63 -10.66 8.15 -8.26
N PHE A 64 -9.81 7.61 -7.37
CA PHE A 64 -9.93 7.77 -5.93
C PHE A 64 -8.67 8.33 -5.27
N ASP A 65 -7.67 8.73 -6.08
CA ASP A 65 -6.43 9.26 -5.56
C ASP A 65 -6.69 10.59 -4.85
N ALA A 66 -6.39 10.63 -3.56
CA ALA A 66 -6.55 11.81 -2.72
C ALA A 66 -5.49 11.77 -1.61
N LEU A 67 -5.14 12.95 -1.11
CA LEU A 67 -4.35 13.01 0.11
C LEU A 67 -5.22 12.66 1.30
N GLU A 68 -4.63 11.96 2.25
CA GLU A 68 -5.26 11.67 3.53
C GLU A 68 -5.60 12.94 4.29
N CYS A 69 -6.78 12.96 4.88
CA CYS A 69 -7.25 14.06 5.71
C CYS A 69 -7.24 13.68 7.21
N ASN A 70 -7.53 14.65 8.06
CA ASN A 70 -7.61 14.42 9.51
C ASN A 70 -8.67 13.39 9.91
N ASP A 71 -9.78 13.30 9.16
CA ASP A 71 -10.84 12.34 9.44
C ASP A 71 -10.38 10.91 9.13
N ASP A 72 -9.62 10.71 8.04
CA ASP A 72 -9.02 9.41 7.69
C ASP A 72 -8.06 8.94 8.78
N LEU A 73 -7.18 9.84 9.24
CA LEU A 73 -6.23 9.53 10.32
C LEU A 73 -6.95 9.25 11.63
N THR A 74 -7.98 9.99 11.95
CA THR A 74 -8.80 9.77 13.15
C THR A 74 -9.45 8.39 13.10
N ALA A 75 -10.07 8.03 11.99
CA ALA A 75 -10.69 6.72 11.80
C ALA A 75 -9.67 5.58 11.92
N LEU A 76 -8.48 5.75 11.33
CA LEU A 76 -7.38 4.79 11.45
C LEU A 76 -6.96 4.60 12.91
N PHE A 77 -6.70 5.68 13.63
CA PHE A 77 -6.27 5.61 15.03
C PHE A 77 -7.36 5.07 15.96
N GLU A 78 -8.61 5.35 15.69
CA GLU A 78 -9.73 4.74 16.42
C GLU A 78 -9.76 3.22 16.26
N ILE A 79 -9.53 2.72 15.05
CA ILE A 79 -9.46 1.27 14.78
C ILE A 79 -8.26 0.67 15.51
N LEU A 80 -7.07 1.23 15.35
CA LEU A 80 -5.86 0.72 16.00
C LEU A 80 -5.98 0.70 17.51
N SER A 81 -6.61 1.72 18.11
CA SER A 81 -6.79 1.81 19.57
C SER A 81 -7.74 0.77 20.15
N LYS A 82 -8.63 0.18 19.35
CA LYS A 82 -9.57 -0.87 19.78
C LYS A 82 -8.94 -2.24 19.92
N HIS A 83 -7.75 -2.45 19.34
CA HIS A 83 -7.08 -3.74 19.32
C HIS A 83 -5.85 -3.73 20.22
N ARG A 84 -5.55 -4.90 20.81
CA ARG A 84 -4.36 -5.12 21.64
C ARG A 84 -3.82 -6.52 21.42
N ASP A 85 -2.50 -6.66 21.52
CA ASP A 85 -1.86 -7.96 21.53
C ASP A 85 -1.99 -8.64 22.90
N SER A 86 -1.43 -9.84 23.04
CA SER A 86 -1.48 -10.64 24.28
C SER A 86 -0.77 -9.97 25.48
N VAL A 87 0.04 -8.96 25.25
CA VAL A 87 0.75 -8.19 26.28
C VAL A 87 0.22 -6.77 26.44
N GLY A 88 -0.93 -6.46 25.81
CA GLY A 88 -1.66 -5.22 25.97
C GLY A 88 -1.21 -4.06 25.09
N ARG A 89 -0.33 -4.28 24.11
CA ARG A 89 0.14 -3.24 23.18
C ARG A 89 -0.82 -3.08 22.01
N HIS A 90 -1.00 -1.83 21.58
CA HIS A 90 -1.75 -1.53 20.37
C HIS A 90 -0.95 -1.93 19.11
N PRO A 91 -1.65 -2.22 17.99
CA PRO A 91 -1.00 -2.39 16.70
C PRO A 91 -0.24 -1.12 16.30
N ILE A 92 0.88 -1.32 15.63
CA ILE A 92 1.65 -0.24 15.00
C ILE A 92 1.39 -0.34 13.50
N PHE A 93 1.03 0.78 12.90
CA PHE A 93 0.87 0.93 11.47
C PHE A 93 2.02 1.78 10.94
N THR A 94 2.81 1.23 10.03
CA THR A 94 3.96 1.90 9.44
C THR A 94 3.53 2.61 8.17
N LEU A 95 3.64 3.93 8.17
CA LEU A 95 3.37 4.78 7.01
C LEU A 95 4.66 5.04 6.26
N VAL A 96 4.73 4.65 5.01
CA VAL A 96 5.83 5.01 4.11
C VAL A 96 5.36 6.19 3.26
N SER A 97 5.87 7.37 3.58
CA SER A 97 5.38 8.62 3.02
C SER A 97 6.28 9.14 1.92
N ASN A 98 5.67 9.62 0.84
CA ASN A 98 6.34 10.42 -0.18
C ASN A 98 6.53 11.85 0.35
N VAL A 99 7.73 12.37 0.19
CA VAL A 99 8.12 13.69 0.72
C VAL A 99 7.92 14.84 -0.26
N ALA A 100 7.51 14.52 -1.49
CA ALA A 100 7.31 15.54 -2.53
C ALA A 100 6.25 15.10 -3.53
N ASN A 101 5.39 16.04 -3.88
CA ASN A 101 4.46 15.94 -4.99
C ASN A 101 4.88 16.88 -6.13
N PRO A 102 4.45 16.64 -7.37
CA PRO A 102 4.62 17.59 -8.45
C PRO A 102 4.00 18.95 -8.11
N VAL A 103 4.65 20.03 -8.52
CA VAL A 103 4.04 21.36 -8.50
C VAL A 103 3.24 21.50 -9.78
N PHE A 104 1.97 21.08 -9.73
CA PHE A 104 1.10 20.98 -10.91
C PHE A 104 0.94 22.30 -11.67
N GLU A 105 1.08 23.45 -11.00
CA GLU A 105 1.03 24.78 -11.64
C GLU A 105 2.27 25.09 -12.50
N LYS A 106 3.31 24.25 -12.41
CA LYS A 106 4.56 24.43 -13.16
C LYS A 106 4.78 23.37 -14.24
N ILE A 107 3.85 22.45 -14.40
CA ILE A 107 3.82 21.43 -15.43
C ILE A 107 2.82 21.89 -16.52
#